data_ec01f6271d208dad97072c8317fd8b07
#
_entry.id   ec01f6271d208dad97072c8317fd8b07
#
_cell.length_a   1.000
_cell.length_b   1.000
_cell.length_c   1.000
_cell.angle_alpha   90.00
_cell.angle_beta   90.00
_cell.angle_gamma   90.00
#
_symmetry.space_group_name_H-M   'P 1'
#
loop_
_entity.id
_entity.type
_entity.pdbx_description
1 polymer ?
#
loop_
_entity_poly.entity_id
_entity_poly.type
_entity_poly.pdbx_seq_one_letter_code
_entity_poly.pdbx_strand_id
1 'polypeptide(L)'
;MRLQVWSALLVAVLLAPVSSYGAEAKEAAEKKGEAMKMSVRASRTIETSKTFSPAAVEFLQQPFASQLVTINPKGSPQVTVMWFKYEDGALLFTTTTDRIKFRNMQKDPRATLAVVDPTNMYKWVIVDGKFSVDKRNPEAFYRGLAEHYLTGEALEAWKKTAQMENRTVLKLTPTQVRAMGLAKE
;
A
#
# COMPACT_ATOMS: atom_id res chain seq x y z
N MET A 1 -54.60 34.85 43.83
CA MET A 1 -53.74 33.84 44.38
C MET A 1 -53.84 32.56 43.51
N ARG A 2 -52.92 32.32 42.66
CA ARG A 2 -52.82 31.08 41.88
C ARG A 2 -51.44 30.48 42.16
N LEU A 3 -51.43 29.34 42.85
CA LEU A 3 -50.22 28.54 43.06
C LEU A 3 -49.86 27.83 41.76
N GLN A 4 -48.63 28.04 41.28
CA GLN A 4 -48.03 27.24 40.21
C GLN A 4 -47.35 26.05 40.85
N VAL A 5 -47.80 24.87 40.42
CA VAL A 5 -47.20 23.58 40.78
C VAL A 5 -46.08 23.30 39.77
N TRP A 6 -44.84 23.28 40.25
CA TRP A 6 -43.68 22.86 39.46
C TRP A 6 -43.60 21.34 39.49
N SER A 7 -43.85 20.70 38.33
CA SER A 7 -43.58 19.29 38.12
C SER A 7 -42.09 19.06 37.97
N ALA A 8 -41.47 18.40 38.96
CA ALA A 8 -40.11 17.95 38.87
C ALA A 8 -40.04 16.74 37.93
N LEU A 9 -39.51 16.91 36.72
CA LEU A 9 -39.16 15.81 35.83
C LEU A 9 -37.84 15.20 36.35
N LEU A 10 -37.94 14.03 36.98
CA LEU A 10 -36.81 13.24 37.40
C LEU A 10 -36.21 12.59 36.16
N VAL A 11 -35.13 13.15 35.65
CA VAL A 11 -34.31 12.50 34.61
C VAL A 11 -33.48 11.43 35.31
N ALA A 12 -33.93 10.19 35.22
CA ALA A 12 -33.11 9.04 35.60
C ALA A 12 -32.03 8.84 34.56
N VAL A 13 -30.85 9.41 34.77
CA VAL A 13 -29.63 9.04 34.03
C VAL A 13 -29.26 7.65 34.51
N LEU A 14 -29.54 6.65 33.69
CA LEU A 14 -29.03 5.29 33.86
C LEU A 14 -27.49 5.35 33.76
N LEU A 15 -26.84 5.48 34.91
CA LEU A 15 -25.40 5.27 35.06
C LEU A 15 -25.12 3.77 34.85
N ALA A 16 -24.83 3.35 33.60
CA ALA A 16 -24.22 2.07 33.41
C ALA A 16 -22.88 2.06 34.17
N PRO A 17 -22.56 0.99 34.90
CA PRO A 17 -21.34 0.96 35.70
C PRO A 17 -20.13 1.08 34.75
N VAL A 18 -19.24 2.04 35.03
CA VAL A 18 -18.00 2.30 34.27
C VAL A 18 -17.13 1.04 34.14
N SER A 19 -17.36 0.03 35.00
CA SER A 19 -16.67 -1.26 34.96
C SER A 19 -17.01 -2.12 33.73
N SER A 20 -18.21 -1.97 33.11
CA SER A 20 -18.61 -2.75 31.96
C SER A 20 -17.88 -2.27 30.67
N TYR A 21 -17.67 -0.96 30.52
CA TYR A 21 -16.92 -0.40 29.38
C TYR A 21 -15.44 -0.86 29.36
N GLY A 22 -14.82 -0.99 30.52
CA GLY A 22 -13.46 -1.50 30.65
C GLY A 22 -13.34 -2.99 30.32
N ALA A 23 -14.33 -3.79 30.66
CA ALA A 23 -14.37 -5.22 30.41
C ALA A 23 -14.59 -5.53 28.92
N GLU A 24 -15.54 -4.85 28.28
CA GLU A 24 -15.81 -5.00 26.84
C GLU A 24 -14.61 -4.54 25.96
N ALA A 25 -13.97 -3.42 26.33
CA ALA A 25 -12.78 -2.94 25.64
C ALA A 25 -11.60 -3.92 25.78
N LYS A 26 -11.45 -4.53 26.96
CA LYS A 26 -10.41 -5.52 27.23
C LYS A 26 -10.67 -6.81 26.47
N GLU A 27 -11.89 -7.31 26.45
CA GLU A 27 -12.29 -8.51 25.70
C GLU A 27 -12.14 -8.30 24.18
N ALA A 28 -12.51 -7.11 23.66
CA ALA A 28 -12.32 -6.75 22.26
C ALA A 28 -10.82 -6.68 21.89
N ALA A 29 -9.98 -6.16 22.79
CA ALA A 29 -8.53 -6.13 22.60
C ALA A 29 -7.90 -7.52 22.65
N GLU A 30 -8.37 -8.39 23.54
CA GLU A 30 -7.93 -9.79 23.62
C GLU A 30 -8.33 -10.59 22.38
N LYS A 31 -9.59 -10.47 21.92
CA LYS A 31 -10.07 -11.11 20.68
C LYS A 31 -9.30 -10.63 19.46
N LYS A 32 -9.01 -9.32 19.38
CA LYS A 32 -8.18 -8.75 18.31
C LYS A 32 -6.74 -9.25 18.40
N GLY A 33 -6.19 -9.40 19.59
CA GLY A 33 -4.88 -9.97 19.84
C GLY A 33 -4.78 -11.45 19.48
N GLU A 34 -5.81 -12.24 19.77
CA GLU A 34 -5.87 -13.66 19.40
C GLU A 34 -6.08 -13.86 17.90
N ALA A 35 -6.96 -13.09 17.26
CA ALA A 35 -7.14 -13.08 15.82
C ALA A 35 -5.84 -12.70 15.10
N MET A 36 -5.10 -11.72 15.62
CA MET A 36 -3.80 -11.33 15.12
C MET A 36 -2.75 -12.45 15.29
N LYS A 37 -2.71 -13.13 16.45
CA LYS A 37 -1.82 -14.28 16.68
C LYS A 37 -2.15 -15.47 15.77
N MET A 38 -3.43 -15.71 15.50
CA MET A 38 -3.89 -16.80 14.62
C MET A 38 -3.58 -16.46 13.16
N SER A 39 -3.78 -15.22 12.73
CA SER A 39 -3.38 -14.71 11.40
C SER A 39 -1.85 -14.83 11.21
N VAL A 40 -1.05 -14.48 12.22
CA VAL A 40 0.41 -14.61 12.20
C VAL A 40 0.87 -16.08 12.12
N ARG A 41 0.15 -17.03 12.73
CA ARG A 41 0.47 -18.46 12.64
C ARG A 41 0.13 -19.08 11.28
N ALA A 42 -1.03 -18.71 10.70
CA ALA A 42 -1.46 -19.21 9.40
C ALA A 42 -0.62 -18.63 8.25
N SER A 43 0.01 -17.46 8.45
CA SER A 43 0.65 -16.67 7.41
C SER A 43 2.18 -16.74 7.37
N ARG A 44 2.82 -17.73 7.98
CA ARG A 44 4.30 -17.82 8.01
C ARG A 44 4.94 -18.42 6.76
N THR A 45 4.14 -18.91 5.81
CA THR A 45 4.67 -19.47 4.58
C THR A 45 4.94 -18.36 3.58
N ILE A 46 6.22 -18.18 3.21
CA ILE A 46 6.61 -17.32 2.10
C ILE A 46 6.50 -18.14 0.82
N GLU A 47 5.57 -17.78 -0.02
CA GLU A 47 5.47 -18.32 -1.37
C GLU A 47 6.56 -17.69 -2.25
N THR A 48 7.29 -18.52 -2.99
CA THR A 48 8.32 -18.06 -3.93
C THR A 48 8.07 -18.63 -5.31
N SER A 49 8.02 -17.78 -6.32
CA SER A 49 7.74 -18.15 -7.72
C SER A 49 8.49 -17.21 -8.67
N LYS A 50 8.48 -17.53 -9.96
CA LYS A 50 8.90 -16.63 -11.04
C LYS A 50 7.75 -15.77 -11.58
N THR A 51 6.52 -16.13 -11.24
CA THR A 51 5.30 -15.46 -11.71
C THR A 51 4.41 -15.10 -10.52
N PHE A 52 3.47 -14.20 -10.74
CA PHE A 52 2.50 -13.80 -9.73
C PHE A 52 1.40 -14.86 -9.58
N SER A 53 1.06 -15.23 -8.36
CA SER A 53 -0.16 -15.98 -8.08
C SER A 53 -1.40 -15.08 -8.26
N PRO A 54 -2.61 -15.64 -8.45
CA PRO A 54 -3.84 -14.84 -8.53
C PRO A 54 -4.02 -13.92 -7.30
N ALA A 55 -3.71 -14.41 -6.09
CA ALA A 55 -3.79 -13.62 -4.87
C ALA A 55 -2.77 -12.47 -4.85
N ALA A 56 -1.55 -12.68 -5.37
CA ALA A 56 -0.56 -11.62 -5.50
C ALA A 56 -0.99 -10.56 -6.53
N VAL A 57 -1.64 -10.95 -7.62
CA VAL A 57 -2.21 -10.02 -8.61
C VAL A 57 -3.31 -9.16 -7.97
N GLU A 58 -4.25 -9.76 -7.26
CA GLU A 58 -5.32 -9.05 -6.57
C GLU A 58 -4.76 -8.04 -5.53
N PHE A 59 -3.75 -8.45 -4.79
CA PHE A 59 -3.05 -7.60 -3.83
C PHE A 59 -2.35 -6.40 -4.50
N LEU A 60 -1.66 -6.63 -5.62
CA LEU A 60 -0.92 -5.60 -6.35
C LEU A 60 -1.82 -4.63 -7.15
N GLN A 61 -3.11 -4.93 -7.27
CA GLN A 61 -4.11 -4.02 -7.81
C GLN A 61 -4.63 -3.00 -6.79
N GLN A 62 -4.30 -3.17 -5.50
CA GLN A 62 -4.65 -2.19 -4.48
C GLN A 62 -3.75 -0.95 -4.59
N PRO A 63 -4.23 0.25 -4.23
CA PRO A 63 -3.46 1.49 -4.31
C PRO A 63 -2.44 1.62 -3.15
N PHE A 64 -1.68 0.56 -2.90
CA PHE A 64 -0.63 0.56 -1.90
C PHE A 64 0.65 1.17 -2.46
N ALA A 65 1.31 2.01 -1.66
CA ALA A 65 2.62 2.53 -2.04
C ALA A 65 3.68 1.42 -2.01
N SER A 66 4.61 1.49 -2.96
CA SER A 66 5.74 0.55 -3.02
C SER A 66 7.04 1.18 -2.56
N GLN A 67 7.95 0.35 -2.06
CA GLN A 67 9.35 0.68 -1.83
C GLN A 67 10.19 0.06 -2.96
N LEU A 68 10.70 0.93 -3.82
CA LEU A 68 11.61 0.55 -4.90
C LEU A 68 13.05 0.65 -4.45
N VAL A 69 13.81 -0.42 -4.59
CA VAL A 69 15.25 -0.49 -4.32
C VAL A 69 16.00 -0.59 -5.63
N THR A 70 16.96 0.31 -5.85
CA THR A 70 17.91 0.29 -6.96
C THR A 70 19.34 0.30 -6.42
N ILE A 71 20.32 -0.06 -7.25
CA ILE A 71 21.72 -0.18 -6.84
C ILE A 71 22.49 1.05 -7.31
N ASN A 72 23.08 1.77 -6.38
CA ASN A 72 24.01 2.87 -6.69
C ASN A 72 25.29 2.34 -7.35
N PRO A 73 26.03 3.16 -8.14
CA PRO A 73 27.25 2.73 -8.80
C PRO A 73 28.33 2.15 -7.89
N LYS A 74 28.32 2.51 -6.60
CA LYS A 74 29.23 1.98 -5.57
C LYS A 74 28.68 0.74 -4.85
N GLY A 75 27.55 0.18 -5.30
CA GLY A 75 26.93 -1.03 -4.74
C GLY A 75 25.97 -0.81 -3.57
N SER A 76 25.85 0.41 -3.04
CA SER A 76 24.90 0.68 -1.95
C SER A 76 23.45 0.70 -2.49
N PRO A 77 22.46 0.20 -1.72
CA PRO A 77 21.05 0.31 -2.09
C PRO A 77 20.56 1.76 -1.99
N GLN A 78 19.66 2.14 -2.89
CA GLN A 78 18.92 3.39 -2.86
C GLN A 78 17.42 3.06 -2.86
N VAL A 79 16.70 3.51 -1.84
CA VAL A 79 15.26 3.25 -1.67
C VAL A 79 14.46 4.48 -2.05
N THR A 80 13.32 4.26 -2.72
CA THR A 80 12.35 5.31 -3.06
C THR A 80 10.94 4.78 -2.89
N VAL A 81 10.09 5.51 -2.16
CA VAL A 81 8.65 5.23 -2.14
C VAL A 81 8.04 5.78 -3.42
N MET A 82 7.18 4.99 -4.07
CA MET A 82 6.53 5.42 -5.31
C MET A 82 5.26 4.63 -5.64
N TRP A 83 4.46 5.20 -6.51
CA TRP A 83 3.31 4.55 -7.12
C TRP A 83 3.75 3.58 -8.21
N PHE A 84 2.94 2.55 -8.42
CA PHE A 84 3.14 1.55 -9.48
C PHE A 84 1.78 1.07 -10.01
N LYS A 85 1.81 0.37 -11.12
CA LYS A 85 0.68 -0.38 -11.67
C LYS A 85 1.12 -1.78 -12.01
N TYR A 86 0.35 -2.78 -11.59
CA TYR A 86 0.49 -4.14 -12.10
C TYR A 86 -0.21 -4.24 -13.47
N GLU A 87 0.47 -4.77 -14.47
CA GLU A 87 -0.11 -4.99 -15.80
C GLU A 87 0.68 -6.10 -16.51
N ASP A 88 -0.03 -7.09 -17.04
CA ASP A 88 0.52 -8.17 -17.88
C ASP A 88 1.77 -8.87 -17.31
N GLY A 89 1.72 -9.22 -16.03
CA GLY A 89 2.81 -9.92 -15.36
C GLY A 89 4.04 -9.07 -15.08
N ALA A 90 3.92 -7.75 -15.12
CA ALA A 90 5.00 -6.81 -14.81
C ALA A 90 4.50 -5.66 -13.92
N LEU A 91 5.44 -4.91 -13.35
CA LEU A 91 5.17 -3.72 -12.58
C LEU A 91 5.67 -2.49 -13.34
N LEU A 92 4.80 -1.53 -13.51
CA LEU A 92 5.04 -0.32 -14.29
C LEU A 92 5.08 0.90 -13.37
N PHE A 93 6.05 1.79 -13.64
CA PHE A 93 6.26 3.02 -12.87
C PHE A 93 6.51 4.19 -13.80
N THR A 94 6.49 5.39 -13.26
CA THR A 94 6.99 6.56 -13.96
C THR A 94 7.99 7.32 -13.10
N THR A 95 9.02 7.85 -13.74
CA THR A 95 9.99 8.74 -13.11
C THR A 95 10.50 9.74 -14.15
N THR A 96 11.21 10.77 -13.70
CA THR A 96 11.94 11.66 -14.60
C THR A 96 13.36 11.16 -14.81
N THR A 97 13.96 11.43 -15.96
CA THR A 97 15.27 10.89 -16.38
C THR A 97 16.46 11.46 -15.60
N ASP A 98 16.25 12.57 -14.89
CA ASP A 98 17.24 13.22 -14.01
C ASP A 98 17.35 12.57 -12.62
N ARG A 99 16.42 11.66 -12.25
CA ARG A 99 16.41 11.04 -10.92
C ARG A 99 17.51 9.99 -10.76
N ILE A 100 18.04 9.90 -9.52
CA ILE A 100 19.10 8.92 -9.17
C ILE A 100 18.69 7.50 -9.54
N LYS A 101 17.46 7.09 -9.20
CA LYS A 101 16.95 5.75 -9.51
C LYS A 101 17.00 5.44 -11.02
N PHE A 102 16.69 6.40 -11.89
CA PHE A 102 16.75 6.20 -13.33
C PHE A 102 18.20 5.96 -13.79
N ARG A 103 19.13 6.80 -13.33
CA ARG A 103 20.57 6.63 -13.61
C ARG A 103 21.13 5.33 -13.08
N ASN A 104 20.68 4.90 -11.90
CA ASN A 104 21.05 3.61 -11.33
C ASN A 104 20.62 2.46 -12.24
N MET A 105 19.36 2.45 -12.67
CA MET A 105 18.79 1.39 -13.51
C MET A 105 19.40 1.31 -14.91
N GLN A 106 19.90 2.43 -15.45
CA GLN A 106 20.65 2.42 -16.72
C GLN A 106 22.00 1.71 -16.58
N LYS A 107 22.62 1.74 -15.40
CA LYS A 107 23.91 1.09 -15.12
C LYS A 107 23.73 -0.34 -14.65
N ASP A 108 22.76 -0.56 -13.78
CA ASP A 108 22.40 -1.87 -13.24
C ASP A 108 20.87 -2.01 -13.25
N PRO A 109 20.31 -2.80 -14.19
CA PRO A 109 18.87 -2.92 -14.33
C PRO A 109 18.19 -3.74 -13.22
N ARG A 110 18.96 -4.33 -12.31
CA ARG A 110 18.40 -5.09 -11.18
C ARG A 110 17.70 -4.16 -10.21
N ALA A 111 16.55 -4.58 -9.76
CA ALA A 111 15.83 -3.88 -8.72
C ALA A 111 14.92 -4.82 -7.92
N THR A 112 14.61 -4.39 -6.72
CA THR A 112 13.62 -5.03 -5.86
C THR A 112 12.50 -4.03 -5.58
N LEU A 113 11.25 -4.49 -5.69
CA LEU A 113 10.08 -3.73 -5.26
C LEU A 113 9.39 -4.48 -4.14
N ALA A 114 9.11 -3.78 -3.04
CA ALA A 114 8.31 -4.29 -1.94
C ALA A 114 7.00 -3.51 -1.83
N VAL A 115 5.90 -4.23 -1.65
CA VAL A 115 4.56 -3.69 -1.36
C VAL A 115 4.07 -4.35 -0.09
N VAL A 116 3.64 -3.55 0.87
CA VAL A 116 3.15 -4.02 2.16
C VAL A 116 1.75 -3.45 2.37
N ASP A 117 0.82 -4.26 2.86
CA ASP A 117 -0.49 -3.77 3.30
C ASP A 117 -0.31 -2.80 4.48
N PRO A 118 -0.74 -1.54 4.37
CA PRO A 118 -0.56 -0.54 5.43
C PRO A 118 -1.33 -0.88 6.71
N THR A 119 -2.31 -1.78 6.63
CA THR A 119 -3.13 -2.22 7.77
C THR A 119 -2.67 -3.56 8.36
N ASN A 120 -1.88 -4.34 7.60
CA ASN A 120 -1.37 -5.63 8.02
C ASN A 120 0.04 -5.91 7.47
N MET A 121 1.07 -5.63 8.28
CA MET A 121 2.47 -5.81 7.91
C MET A 121 2.86 -7.25 7.55
N TYR A 122 2.01 -8.23 7.81
CA TYR A 122 2.21 -9.64 7.42
C TYR A 122 1.62 -9.97 6.04
N LYS A 123 0.98 -9.02 5.37
CA LYS A 123 0.54 -9.15 3.97
C LYS A 123 1.45 -8.31 3.09
N TRP A 124 2.25 -8.98 2.27
CA TRP A 124 3.19 -8.28 1.39
C TRP A 124 3.57 -9.09 0.15
N VAL A 125 4.03 -8.37 -0.86
CA VAL A 125 4.67 -8.92 -2.06
C VAL A 125 6.01 -8.23 -2.26
N ILE A 126 7.07 -9.03 -2.49
CA ILE A 126 8.40 -8.55 -2.86
C ILE A 126 8.75 -9.14 -4.23
N VAL A 127 9.15 -8.28 -5.12
CA VAL A 127 9.46 -8.63 -6.51
C VAL A 127 10.90 -8.24 -6.83
N ASP A 128 11.75 -9.23 -7.07
CA ASP A 128 13.06 -9.01 -7.68
C ASP A 128 12.91 -9.08 -9.20
N GLY A 129 13.57 -8.20 -9.93
CA GLY A 129 13.42 -8.15 -11.37
C GLY A 129 14.45 -7.28 -12.07
N LYS A 130 14.22 -7.11 -13.37
CA LYS A 130 15.04 -6.25 -14.23
C LYS A 130 14.18 -5.17 -14.88
N PHE A 131 14.72 -3.96 -14.91
CA PHE A 131 14.07 -2.83 -15.55
C PHE A 131 14.34 -2.78 -17.05
N SER A 132 13.34 -2.30 -17.77
CA SER A 132 13.42 -1.80 -19.12
C SER A 132 12.58 -0.53 -19.26
N VAL A 133 12.86 0.27 -20.29
CA VAL A 133 12.02 1.42 -20.65
C VAL A 133 10.81 0.89 -21.41
N ASP A 134 9.61 1.30 -21.00
CA ASP A 134 8.38 1.04 -21.72
C ASP A 134 8.07 2.21 -22.67
N LYS A 135 7.63 1.90 -23.89
CA LYS A 135 7.45 2.89 -24.98
C LYS A 135 6.11 3.63 -24.95
N ARG A 136 5.23 3.35 -23.98
CA ARG A 136 3.94 4.04 -23.85
C ARG A 136 4.11 5.53 -23.55
N ASN A 137 3.08 6.32 -23.82
CA ASN A 137 3.06 7.75 -23.50
C ASN A 137 3.21 7.98 -21.98
N PRO A 138 4.29 8.64 -21.52
CA PRO A 138 4.53 8.78 -20.08
C PRO A 138 3.54 9.69 -19.37
N GLU A 139 3.05 10.72 -20.04
CA GLU A 139 2.07 11.65 -19.47
C GLU A 139 0.72 10.96 -19.26
N ALA A 140 0.21 10.27 -20.27
CA ALA A 140 -1.04 9.52 -20.18
C ALA A 140 -0.94 8.44 -19.09
N PHE A 141 0.18 7.72 -19.02
CA PHE A 141 0.41 6.72 -17.98
C PHE A 141 0.44 7.34 -16.59
N TYR A 142 1.12 8.48 -16.41
CA TYR A 142 1.22 9.15 -15.10
C TYR A 142 -0.12 9.70 -14.62
N ARG A 143 -0.97 10.20 -15.54
CA ARG A 143 -2.36 10.63 -15.22
C ARG A 143 -3.19 9.44 -14.75
N GLY A 144 -3.21 8.33 -15.49
CA GLY A 144 -3.94 7.12 -15.10
C GLY A 144 -3.42 6.50 -13.80
N LEU A 145 -2.10 6.62 -13.55
CA LEU A 145 -1.54 6.18 -12.28
C LEU A 145 -2.02 7.06 -11.11
N ALA A 146 -2.09 8.38 -11.29
CA ALA A 146 -2.59 9.28 -10.27
C ALA A 146 -4.08 9.02 -9.96
N GLU A 147 -4.90 8.75 -10.96
CA GLU A 147 -6.32 8.40 -10.81
C GLU A 147 -6.53 7.07 -10.06
N HIS A 148 -5.55 6.18 -10.11
CA HIS A 148 -5.57 4.95 -9.31
C HIS A 148 -5.30 5.20 -7.82
N TYR A 149 -4.47 6.20 -7.49
CA TYR A 149 -4.03 6.48 -6.11
C TYR A 149 -4.78 7.64 -5.43
N LEU A 150 -5.34 8.56 -6.21
CA LEU A 150 -5.92 9.80 -5.72
C LEU A 150 -7.36 9.96 -6.17
N THR A 151 -8.19 10.55 -5.33
CA THR A 151 -9.58 10.90 -5.64
C THR A 151 -9.91 12.32 -5.17
N GLY A 152 -10.99 12.90 -5.67
CA GLY A 152 -11.52 14.17 -5.21
C GLY A 152 -10.51 15.31 -5.25
N GLU A 153 -10.44 16.10 -4.18
CA GLU A 153 -9.57 17.27 -4.08
C GLU A 153 -8.08 16.96 -4.23
N ALA A 154 -7.64 15.80 -3.73
CA ALA A 154 -6.24 15.38 -3.84
C ALA A 154 -5.82 15.16 -5.30
N LEU A 155 -6.69 14.57 -6.13
CA LEU A 155 -6.44 14.40 -7.55
C LEU A 155 -6.41 15.75 -8.28
N GLU A 156 -7.32 16.65 -7.96
CA GLU A 156 -7.37 18.01 -8.58
C GLU A 156 -6.15 18.85 -8.19
N ALA A 157 -5.69 18.77 -6.95
CA ALA A 157 -4.45 19.41 -6.50
C ALA A 157 -3.23 18.86 -7.24
N TRP A 158 -3.16 17.54 -7.37
CA TRP A 158 -2.08 16.86 -8.11
C TRP A 158 -2.05 17.30 -9.59
N LYS A 159 -3.19 17.38 -10.27
CA LYS A 159 -3.28 17.82 -11.68
C LYS A 159 -2.68 19.21 -11.91
N LYS A 160 -2.76 20.10 -10.90
CA LYS A 160 -2.21 21.46 -10.97
C LYS A 160 -0.70 21.52 -10.77
N THR A 161 -0.11 20.55 -10.07
CA THR A 161 1.30 20.58 -9.65
C THR A 161 2.17 19.48 -10.26
N ALA A 162 1.56 18.54 -10.99
CA ALA A 162 2.26 17.38 -11.54
C ALA A 162 3.28 17.81 -12.61
N GLN A 163 4.54 17.42 -12.40
CA GLN A 163 5.60 17.64 -13.39
C GLN A 163 5.50 16.56 -14.48
N MET A 164 5.25 16.98 -15.72
CA MET A 164 5.10 16.08 -16.87
C MET A 164 6.36 15.97 -17.71
N GLU A 165 7.24 16.97 -17.62
CA GLU A 165 8.47 17.04 -18.41
C GLU A 165 9.48 15.93 -18.07
N ASN A 166 10.23 15.49 -19.08
CA ASN A 166 11.32 14.50 -18.93
C ASN A 166 10.90 13.18 -18.30
N ARG A 167 9.61 12.82 -18.35
CA ARG A 167 9.11 11.55 -17.84
C ARG A 167 9.37 10.40 -18.78
N THR A 168 9.58 9.24 -18.16
CA THR A 168 9.66 7.95 -18.84
C THR A 168 8.86 6.92 -18.05
N VAL A 169 8.35 5.91 -18.73
CA VAL A 169 7.74 4.76 -18.09
C VAL A 169 8.75 3.63 -18.02
N LEU A 170 8.80 2.98 -16.88
CA LEU A 170 9.70 1.88 -16.59
C LEU A 170 8.88 0.63 -16.32
N LYS A 171 9.33 -0.49 -16.83
CA LYS A 171 8.77 -1.82 -16.67
C LYS A 171 9.73 -2.67 -15.87
N LEU A 172 9.31 -3.17 -14.70
CA LEU A 172 10.02 -4.20 -13.94
C LEU A 172 9.46 -5.57 -14.33
N THR A 173 10.27 -6.34 -15.04
CA THR A 173 9.94 -7.74 -15.35
C THR A 173 10.46 -8.62 -14.22
N PRO A 174 9.60 -9.43 -13.56
CA PRO A 174 10.00 -10.23 -12.42
C PRO A 174 10.99 -11.34 -12.82
N THR A 175 11.94 -11.58 -11.95
CA THR A 175 12.80 -12.78 -11.96
C THR A 175 12.46 -13.69 -10.77
N GLN A 176 11.98 -13.10 -9.67
CA GLN A 176 11.48 -13.78 -8.50
C GLN A 176 10.36 -12.94 -7.85
N VAL A 177 9.29 -13.61 -7.44
CA VAL A 177 8.18 -13.07 -6.67
C VAL A 177 8.11 -13.82 -5.35
N ARG A 178 8.09 -13.08 -4.26
CA ARG A 178 7.88 -13.61 -2.90
C ARG A 178 6.65 -12.95 -2.32
N ALA A 179 5.77 -13.74 -1.74
CA ALA A 179 4.53 -13.25 -1.14
C ALA A 179 4.29 -13.92 0.21
N MET A 180 3.67 -13.19 1.12
CA MET A 180 3.25 -13.70 2.42
C MET A 180 1.86 -13.17 2.77
N GLY A 181 1.06 -14.02 3.42
CA GLY A 181 -0.24 -13.64 3.96
C GLY A 181 -1.36 -13.39 2.95
N LEU A 182 -1.19 -13.84 1.70
CA LEU A 182 -2.14 -13.60 0.62
C LEU A 182 -3.06 -14.80 0.31
N ALA A 183 -2.85 -15.96 0.94
CA ALA A 183 -3.73 -17.11 0.75
C ALA A 183 -5.16 -16.71 1.17
N LYS A 184 -6.16 -17.05 0.34
CA LYS A 184 -7.58 -16.96 0.72
C LYS A 184 -7.80 -18.02 1.81
N GLU A 185 -8.36 -17.58 2.95
CA GLU A 185 -8.93 -18.48 3.96
C GLU A 185 -10.09 -19.29 3.38
#